data_21238d54596214f3d631695a31996d60
#
_entry.id   21238d54596214f3d631695a31996d60
#
_cell.length_a   1.000
_cell.length_b   1.000
_cell.length_c   1.000
_cell.angle_alpha   90.00
_cell.angle_beta   90.00
_cell.angle_gamma   90.00
#
_symmetry.space_group_name_H-M   'P 1'
#
loop_
_entity.id
_entity.type
_entity.pdbx_description
1 polymer ?
#
loop_
_entity_poly.entity_id
_entity_poly.type
_entity_poly.pdbx_seq_one_letter_code
_entity_poly.pdbx_strand_id
1 'polypeptide(L)'
;MPLLIVEGARISGKSYLIEQQKSLPVFKFDFNANFSYWKFDKNSPDVHWFGLGKELMLHELNISGLLPKMIVDRGILTNSVWGVFQKRITEDQAKKDLVNFYKRGLFKDSKILIIEGKWDGKRIKDIWDEDDYRREEERSLFSSFSKLLLELGVNVQVFHNNFDLDSVIRFKTKIDKF
;
A
#
# COMPACT_ATOMS: atom_id res chain seq x y z
N MET A 1 2.92 -18.99 1.81
CA MET A 1 3.92 -18.43 0.85
C MET A 1 3.96 -16.92 1.01
N PRO A 2 5.09 -16.23 0.80
CA PRO A 2 5.17 -14.81 1.15
C PRO A 2 4.38 -13.91 0.19
N LEU A 3 3.73 -12.88 0.75
CA LEU A 3 3.17 -11.75 0.00
C LEU A 3 4.18 -10.61 -0.07
N LEU A 4 4.38 -10.04 -1.24
CA LEU A 4 5.06 -8.77 -1.40
C LEU A 4 4.02 -7.66 -1.54
N ILE A 5 3.82 -6.90 -0.48
CA ILE A 5 2.87 -5.78 -0.47
C ILE A 5 3.62 -4.52 -0.89
N VAL A 6 3.26 -3.96 -2.03
CA VAL A 6 3.89 -2.75 -2.57
C VAL A 6 3.02 -1.54 -2.26
N GLU A 7 3.55 -0.65 -1.45
CA GLU A 7 2.88 0.49 -0.87
C GLU A 7 3.54 1.81 -1.28
N GLY A 8 2.94 2.92 -0.99
CA GLY A 8 3.52 4.25 -1.21
C GLY A 8 2.48 5.28 -1.60
N ALA A 9 2.81 6.55 -1.37
CA ALA A 9 1.99 7.69 -1.68
C ALA A 9 1.66 7.78 -3.18
N ARG A 10 0.68 8.61 -3.52
CA ARG A 10 0.40 8.95 -4.92
C ARG A 10 1.66 9.52 -5.59
N ILE A 11 1.79 9.28 -6.88
CA ILE A 11 2.91 9.79 -7.70
C ILE A 11 4.30 9.25 -7.25
N SER A 12 4.37 8.24 -6.42
CA SER A 12 5.65 7.57 -6.11
C SER A 12 6.21 6.70 -7.25
N GLY A 13 5.44 6.54 -8.33
CA GLY A 13 5.81 5.67 -9.45
C GLY A 13 5.57 4.18 -9.22
N LYS A 14 4.88 3.83 -8.14
CA LYS A 14 4.60 2.45 -7.74
C LYS A 14 3.96 1.62 -8.85
N SER A 15 2.86 2.09 -9.44
CA SER A 15 2.14 1.35 -10.49
C SER A 15 3.02 1.13 -11.72
N TYR A 16 3.81 2.14 -12.12
CA TYR A 16 4.78 2.00 -13.21
C TYR A 16 5.81 0.89 -12.93
N LEU A 17 6.41 0.88 -11.73
CA LEU A 17 7.38 -0.16 -11.36
C LEU A 17 6.76 -1.56 -11.36
N ILE A 18 5.54 -1.71 -10.82
CA ILE A 18 4.81 -2.98 -10.80
C ILE A 18 4.52 -3.48 -12.22
N GLU A 19 4.11 -2.60 -13.13
CA GLU A 19 3.82 -2.95 -14.53
C GLU A 19 5.05 -3.40 -15.32
N GLN A 20 6.25 -2.93 -14.93
CA GLN A 20 7.49 -3.31 -15.58
C GLN A 20 7.99 -4.72 -15.20
N GLN A 21 7.51 -5.30 -14.09
CA GLN A 21 7.88 -6.66 -13.70
C GLN A 21 6.91 -7.68 -14.31
N LYS A 22 7.41 -8.88 -14.62
CA LYS A 22 6.65 -9.99 -15.22
C LYS A 22 6.80 -11.31 -14.45
N SER A 23 7.62 -11.31 -13.40
CA SER A 23 8.01 -12.54 -12.68
C SER A 23 6.96 -13.04 -11.69
N LEU A 24 6.12 -12.17 -11.17
CA LEU A 24 5.10 -12.52 -10.19
C LEU A 24 3.71 -12.04 -10.61
N PRO A 25 2.65 -12.81 -10.29
CA PRO A 25 1.29 -12.33 -10.44
C PRO A 25 1.04 -11.11 -9.54
N VAL A 26 0.20 -10.20 -10.01
CA VAL A 26 -0.16 -8.97 -9.29
C VAL A 26 -1.63 -9.03 -8.90
N PHE A 27 -1.90 -8.91 -7.61
CA PHE A 27 -3.24 -8.66 -7.09
C PHE A 27 -3.44 -7.15 -6.93
N LYS A 28 -4.42 -6.62 -7.65
CA LYS A 28 -4.82 -5.21 -7.58
C LYS A 28 -6.30 -5.13 -7.28
N PHE A 29 -6.65 -4.43 -6.23
CA PHE A 29 -8.05 -4.22 -5.88
C PHE A 29 -8.54 -2.88 -6.44
N ASP A 30 -9.52 -2.92 -7.32
CA ASP A 30 -10.14 -1.72 -7.87
C ASP A 30 -11.27 -1.23 -6.95
N PHE A 31 -10.93 -0.31 -6.06
CA PHE A 31 -11.89 0.33 -5.18
C PHE A 31 -12.99 1.09 -5.93
N ASN A 32 -12.65 1.75 -7.05
CA ASN A 32 -13.62 2.57 -7.77
C ASN A 32 -14.71 1.72 -8.42
N ALA A 33 -14.34 0.60 -9.05
CA ALA A 33 -15.30 -0.34 -9.61
C ALA A 33 -16.22 -0.91 -8.52
N ASN A 34 -15.65 -1.27 -7.37
CA ASN A 34 -16.43 -1.81 -6.26
C ASN A 34 -17.36 -0.75 -5.62
N PHE A 35 -16.89 0.49 -5.45
CA PHE A 35 -17.76 1.56 -4.94
C PHE A 35 -18.95 1.84 -5.85
N SER A 36 -18.73 1.84 -7.15
CA SER A 36 -19.80 1.99 -8.13
C SER A 36 -20.84 0.87 -8.01
N TYR A 37 -20.39 -0.37 -7.88
CA TYR A 37 -21.27 -1.54 -7.76
C TYR A 37 -22.05 -1.55 -6.43
N TRP A 38 -21.36 -1.33 -5.30
CA TRP A 38 -21.96 -1.40 -3.97
C TRP A 38 -22.61 -0.09 -3.52
N LYS A 39 -22.51 0.98 -4.30
CA LYS A 39 -23.04 2.33 -3.98
C LYS A 39 -22.54 2.88 -2.63
N PHE A 40 -21.30 2.56 -2.25
CA PHE A 40 -20.71 3.12 -1.05
C PHE A 40 -20.52 4.64 -1.19
N ASP A 41 -20.84 5.37 -0.12
CA ASP A 41 -20.37 6.74 0.03
C ASP A 41 -18.84 6.71 0.25
N LYS A 42 -18.10 7.33 -0.67
CA LYS A 42 -16.63 7.37 -0.63
C LYS A 42 -16.06 8.00 0.65
N ASN A 43 -16.84 8.83 1.34
CA ASN A 43 -16.44 9.48 2.57
C ASN A 43 -16.89 8.71 3.83
N SER A 44 -17.65 7.65 3.67
CA SER A 44 -18.09 6.83 4.80
C SER A 44 -16.95 6.07 5.46
N PRO A 45 -16.93 5.94 6.79
CA PRO A 45 -16.07 4.98 7.49
C PRO A 45 -16.20 3.54 6.99
N ASP A 46 -17.32 3.16 6.41
CA ASP A 46 -17.56 1.82 5.87
C ASP A 46 -16.53 1.43 4.79
N VAL A 47 -16.04 2.42 4.03
CA VAL A 47 -14.99 2.22 3.03
C VAL A 47 -13.70 1.72 3.69
N HIS A 48 -13.34 2.26 4.84
CA HIS A 48 -12.18 1.81 5.60
C HIS A 48 -12.38 0.38 6.10
N TRP A 49 -13.54 0.08 6.71
CA TRP A 49 -13.85 -1.24 7.24
C TRP A 49 -13.92 -2.31 6.15
N PHE A 50 -14.46 -1.96 4.99
CA PHE A 50 -14.45 -2.85 3.83
C PHE A 50 -13.02 -3.14 3.36
N GLY A 51 -12.17 -2.12 3.27
CA GLY A 51 -10.75 -2.27 2.94
C GLY A 51 -10.02 -3.16 3.95
N LEU A 52 -10.29 -2.97 5.23
CA LEU A 52 -9.71 -3.79 6.31
C LEU A 52 -10.15 -5.27 6.21
N GLY A 53 -11.43 -5.51 5.93
CA GLY A 53 -11.97 -6.86 5.73
C GLY A 53 -11.31 -7.59 4.55
N LYS A 54 -11.08 -6.88 3.45
CA LYS A 54 -10.32 -7.41 2.30
C LYS A 54 -8.89 -7.78 2.69
N GLU A 55 -8.17 -6.91 3.41
CA GLU A 55 -6.82 -7.18 3.87
C GLU A 55 -6.77 -8.37 4.81
N LEU A 56 -7.71 -8.46 5.75
CA LEU A 56 -7.82 -9.57 6.67
C LEU A 56 -7.96 -10.90 5.90
N MET A 57 -8.89 -10.96 4.95
CA MET A 57 -9.10 -12.15 4.12
C MET A 57 -7.84 -12.53 3.34
N LEU A 58 -7.16 -11.57 2.72
CA LEU A 58 -5.95 -11.79 1.94
C LEU A 58 -4.83 -12.39 2.80
N HIS A 59 -4.61 -11.84 3.99
CA HIS A 59 -3.59 -12.31 4.89
C HIS A 59 -3.93 -13.69 5.51
N GLU A 60 -5.18 -13.95 5.85
CA GLU A 60 -5.61 -15.27 6.33
C GLU A 60 -5.42 -16.36 5.26
N LEU A 61 -5.74 -16.07 4.00
CA LEU A 61 -5.49 -16.98 2.88
C LEU A 61 -3.99 -17.22 2.67
N ASN A 62 -3.16 -16.18 2.86
CA ASN A 62 -1.71 -16.30 2.76
C ASN A 62 -1.13 -17.21 3.86
N ILE A 63 -1.51 -16.96 5.11
CA ILE A 63 -1.06 -17.76 6.27
C ILE A 63 -1.48 -19.23 6.11
N SER A 64 -2.67 -19.47 5.58
CA SER A 64 -3.18 -20.81 5.29
C SER A 64 -2.51 -21.49 4.10
N GLY A 65 -1.58 -20.81 3.41
CA GLY A 65 -0.86 -21.36 2.25
C GLY A 65 -1.70 -21.50 0.98
N LEU A 66 -2.86 -20.86 0.94
CA LEU A 66 -3.79 -20.94 -0.19
C LEU A 66 -3.49 -19.95 -1.32
N LEU A 67 -2.63 -18.95 -1.07
CA LEU A 67 -2.22 -18.00 -2.10
C LEU A 67 -0.87 -18.37 -2.70
N PRO A 68 -0.66 -18.13 -4.01
CA PRO A 68 0.66 -18.22 -4.61
C PRO A 68 1.53 -17.06 -4.10
N LYS A 69 2.84 -17.18 -4.31
CA LYS A 69 3.76 -16.03 -4.19
C LYS A 69 3.32 -14.95 -5.17
N MET A 70 3.05 -13.73 -4.69
CA MET A 70 2.47 -12.67 -5.51
C MET A 70 2.79 -11.27 -4.99
N ILE A 71 2.60 -10.29 -5.85
CA ILE A 71 2.60 -8.87 -5.49
C ILE A 71 1.18 -8.43 -5.17
N VAL A 72 1.02 -7.68 -4.08
CA VAL A 72 -0.21 -6.96 -3.76
C VAL A 72 0.02 -5.48 -4.01
N ASP A 73 -0.66 -4.90 -5.01
CA ASP A 73 -0.62 -3.45 -5.28
C ASP A 73 -1.57 -2.74 -4.33
N ARG A 74 -1.00 -2.13 -3.32
CA ARG A 74 -1.66 -1.49 -2.16
C ARG A 74 -2.29 -2.49 -1.19
N GLY A 75 -1.95 -2.34 0.05
CA GLY A 75 -2.43 -3.15 1.15
C GLY A 75 -2.90 -2.31 2.34
N ILE A 76 -2.65 -2.83 3.52
CA ILE A 76 -3.17 -2.27 4.77
C ILE A 76 -2.64 -0.86 5.07
N LEU A 77 -1.39 -0.53 4.69
CA LEU A 77 -0.88 0.82 4.89
C LEU A 77 -1.64 1.83 4.05
N THR A 78 -1.85 1.55 2.77
CA THR A 78 -2.67 2.41 1.90
C THR A 78 -4.08 2.58 2.47
N ASN A 79 -4.72 1.49 2.95
CA ASN A 79 -6.05 1.58 3.55
C ASN A 79 -6.06 2.46 4.80
N SER A 80 -5.06 2.32 5.68
CA SER A 80 -4.91 3.12 6.90
C SER A 80 -4.63 4.59 6.59
N VAL A 81 -3.67 4.87 5.70
CA VAL A 81 -3.32 6.22 5.26
C VAL A 81 -4.53 6.93 4.66
N TRP A 82 -5.21 6.28 3.72
CA TRP A 82 -6.38 6.87 3.07
C TRP A 82 -7.59 6.99 4.01
N GLY A 83 -7.72 6.11 4.98
CA GLY A 83 -8.72 6.22 6.03
C GLY A 83 -8.57 7.52 6.83
N VAL A 84 -7.36 7.84 7.25
CA VAL A 84 -7.03 9.09 7.96
C VAL A 84 -7.09 10.30 7.04
N PHE A 85 -6.42 10.23 5.89
CA PHE A 85 -6.33 11.31 4.90
C PHE A 85 -7.71 11.80 4.42
N GLN A 86 -8.66 10.88 4.24
CA GLN A 86 -10.04 11.18 3.88
C GLN A 86 -10.95 11.41 5.10
N LYS A 87 -10.38 11.51 6.30
CA LYS A 87 -11.11 11.74 7.57
C LYS A 87 -12.21 10.71 7.88
N ARG A 88 -12.07 9.48 7.37
CA ARG A 88 -12.97 8.35 7.63
C ARG A 88 -12.76 7.76 9.02
N ILE A 89 -11.52 7.77 9.48
CA ILE A 89 -11.07 7.31 10.79
C ILE A 89 -10.06 8.28 11.37
N THR A 90 -9.78 8.18 12.67
CA THR A 90 -8.68 8.90 13.32
C THR A 90 -7.35 8.19 13.10
N GLU A 91 -6.24 8.92 13.28
CA GLU A 91 -4.89 8.34 13.24
C GLU A 91 -4.70 7.27 14.33
N ASP A 92 -5.25 7.50 15.52
CA ASP A 92 -5.20 6.54 16.62
C ASP A 92 -5.95 5.24 16.29
N GLN A 93 -7.08 5.34 15.59
CA GLN A 93 -7.80 4.16 15.12
C GLN A 93 -6.96 3.39 14.09
N ALA A 94 -6.37 4.08 13.12
CA ALA A 94 -5.48 3.44 12.14
C ALA A 94 -4.30 2.72 12.81
N LYS A 95 -3.66 3.35 13.80
CA LYS A 95 -2.58 2.71 14.58
C LYS A 95 -3.05 1.47 15.34
N LYS A 96 -4.23 1.54 15.97
CA LYS A 96 -4.82 0.36 16.65
C LYS A 96 -5.07 -0.79 15.68
N ASP A 97 -5.57 -0.50 14.49
CA ASP A 97 -5.84 -1.52 13.47
C ASP A 97 -4.54 -2.21 13.03
N LEU A 98 -3.48 -1.44 12.75
CA LEU A 98 -2.16 -1.98 12.41
C LEU A 98 -1.58 -2.86 13.53
N VAL A 99 -1.67 -2.41 14.79
CA VAL A 99 -1.23 -3.19 15.96
C VAL A 99 -2.06 -4.48 16.10
N ASN A 100 -3.37 -4.43 15.87
CA ASN A 100 -4.22 -5.61 15.92
C ASN A 100 -3.88 -6.61 14.82
N PHE A 101 -3.60 -6.16 13.60
CA PHE A 101 -3.10 -7.02 12.53
C PHE A 101 -1.79 -7.71 12.92
N TYR A 102 -0.85 -6.96 13.49
CA TYR A 102 0.41 -7.51 13.98
C TYR A 102 0.19 -8.57 15.06
N LYS A 103 -0.61 -8.26 16.09
CA LYS A 103 -0.90 -9.20 17.21
C LYS A 103 -1.58 -10.49 16.74
N ARG A 104 -2.35 -10.43 15.66
CA ARG A 104 -2.95 -11.62 15.03
C ARG A 104 -1.97 -12.42 14.16
N GLY A 105 -0.74 -11.95 14.02
CA GLY A 105 0.28 -12.60 13.17
C GLY A 105 0.04 -12.43 11.67
N LEU A 106 -0.82 -11.51 11.25
CA LEU A 106 -1.22 -11.37 9.85
C LEU A 106 -0.10 -10.84 8.94
N PHE A 107 0.95 -10.25 9.51
CA PHE A 107 2.16 -9.87 8.76
C PHE A 107 3.19 -11.00 8.65
N LYS A 108 2.94 -12.15 9.29
CA LYS A 108 3.81 -13.30 9.13
C LYS A 108 3.84 -13.71 7.66
N ASP A 109 5.04 -14.01 7.16
CA ASP A 109 5.25 -14.37 5.75
C ASP A 109 4.87 -13.26 4.74
N SER A 110 4.80 -12.01 5.19
CA SER A 110 4.60 -10.85 4.33
C SER A 110 5.81 -9.92 4.36
N LYS A 111 6.09 -9.27 3.24
CA LYS A 111 7.08 -8.20 3.13
C LYS A 111 6.40 -6.97 2.59
N ILE A 112 6.60 -5.84 3.24
CA ILE A 112 6.07 -4.55 2.80
C ILE A 112 7.21 -3.76 2.13
N LEU A 113 6.99 -3.32 0.91
CA LEU A 113 7.92 -2.49 0.16
C LEU A 113 7.29 -1.11 -0.06
N ILE A 114 7.82 -0.10 0.61
CA ILE A 114 7.37 1.28 0.46
C ILE A 114 8.11 1.91 -0.71
N ILE A 115 7.37 2.36 -1.71
CA ILE A 115 7.94 3.11 -2.82
C ILE A 115 7.92 4.59 -2.47
N GLU A 116 9.10 5.18 -2.34
CA GLU A 116 9.31 6.60 -2.18
C GLU A 116 9.87 7.17 -3.49
N GLY A 117 9.20 8.16 -4.04
CA GLY A 117 9.64 8.87 -5.22
C GLY A 117 9.13 10.30 -5.19
N LYS A 118 9.97 11.26 -5.55
CA LYS A 118 9.57 12.63 -5.81
C LYS A 118 9.55 12.84 -7.32
N TRP A 119 8.37 12.97 -7.87
CA TRP A 119 8.22 13.41 -9.24
C TRP A 119 8.37 14.95 -9.30
N ASP A 120 9.20 15.45 -10.19
CA ASP A 120 9.52 16.88 -10.30
C ASP A 120 8.43 17.76 -10.97
N GLY A 121 7.26 17.21 -11.15
CA GLY A 121 6.04 17.95 -11.45
C GLY A 121 5.81 18.37 -12.91
N LYS A 122 6.72 18.10 -13.85
CA LYS A 122 6.59 18.63 -15.22
C LYS A 122 5.70 17.85 -16.19
N ARG A 123 5.14 16.69 -15.83
CA ARG A 123 4.47 15.80 -16.80
C ARG A 123 3.07 15.32 -16.51
N ILE A 124 2.52 15.51 -15.34
CA ILE A 124 1.15 15.05 -15.08
C ILE A 124 0.41 16.15 -14.31
N LYS A 125 -0.37 16.96 -15.03
CA LYS A 125 -1.57 17.52 -14.43
C LYS A 125 -2.48 16.33 -14.17
N ASP A 126 -2.33 15.75 -13.01
CA ASP A 126 -3.25 14.73 -12.55
C ASP A 126 -4.59 15.44 -12.34
N ILE A 127 -5.68 14.82 -12.81
CA ILE A 127 -7.06 15.27 -12.54
C ILE A 127 -7.35 15.34 -11.02
N TRP A 128 -6.39 14.96 -10.19
CA TRP A 128 -6.35 15.02 -8.74
C TRP A 128 -5.36 16.09 -8.22
N ASP A 129 -5.16 17.18 -8.95
CA ASP A 129 -4.32 18.32 -8.55
C ASP A 129 -4.78 18.93 -7.22
N GLU A 130 -4.66 18.09 -6.17
CA GLU A 130 -4.70 18.53 -4.80
C GLU A 130 -3.34 19.13 -4.45
N ASP A 131 -3.36 20.23 -3.74
CA ASP A 131 -2.21 21.01 -3.33
C ASP A 131 -1.02 20.16 -2.87
N ASP A 132 0.19 20.58 -3.13
CA ASP A 132 1.43 19.93 -2.67
C ASP A 132 1.43 19.65 -1.17
N TYR A 133 0.72 20.47 -0.38
CA TYR A 133 0.48 20.28 1.05
C TYR A 133 -0.23 18.95 1.36
N ARG A 134 -1.28 18.59 0.62
CA ARG A 134 -2.00 17.33 0.86
C ARG A 134 -1.18 16.11 0.46
N ARG A 135 -0.26 16.23 -0.49
CA ARG A 135 0.68 15.16 -0.83
C ARG A 135 1.71 14.94 0.28
N GLU A 136 2.16 16.00 0.92
CA GLU A 136 3.08 15.91 2.05
C GLU A 136 2.40 15.28 3.28
N GLU A 137 1.14 15.61 3.53
CA GLU A 137 0.33 14.94 4.56
C GLU A 137 0.24 13.42 4.29
N GLU A 138 -0.07 13.01 3.07
CA GLU A 138 -0.11 11.58 2.69
C GLU A 138 1.24 10.89 2.92
N ARG A 139 2.35 11.51 2.49
CA ARG A 139 3.71 10.98 2.71
C ARG A 139 4.05 10.86 4.19
N SER A 140 3.71 11.87 4.98
CA SER A 140 3.91 11.88 6.43
C SER A 140 3.18 10.73 7.11
N LEU A 141 1.93 10.45 6.72
CA LEU A 141 1.17 9.32 7.23
C LEU A 141 1.81 7.98 6.85
N PHE A 142 2.26 7.81 5.57
CA PHE A 142 3.00 6.61 5.17
C PHE A 142 4.26 6.42 6.02
N SER A 143 5.03 7.47 6.24
CA SER A 143 6.25 7.44 7.07
C SER A 143 5.94 7.06 8.52
N SER A 144 4.93 7.69 9.13
CA SER A 144 4.50 7.43 10.51
C SER A 144 4.07 5.96 10.71
N PHE A 145 3.22 5.45 9.83
CA PHE A 145 2.72 4.08 9.96
C PHE A 145 3.77 3.03 9.59
N SER A 146 4.65 3.32 8.64
CA SER A 146 5.78 2.44 8.32
C SER A 146 6.74 2.32 9.49
N LYS A 147 7.01 3.41 10.19
CA LYS A 147 7.84 3.42 11.39
C LYS A 147 7.21 2.58 12.50
N LEU A 148 5.91 2.73 12.74
CA LEU A 148 5.18 1.89 13.70
C LEU A 148 5.33 0.40 13.37
N LEU A 149 5.16 0.00 12.11
CA LEU A 149 5.31 -1.41 11.72
C LEU A 149 6.74 -1.92 11.88
N LEU A 150 7.75 -1.09 11.59
CA LEU A 150 9.16 -1.42 11.85
C LEU A 150 9.42 -1.63 13.35
N GLU A 151 8.91 -0.76 14.22
CA GLU A 151 9.03 -0.88 15.67
C GLU A 151 8.36 -2.15 16.20
N LEU A 152 7.30 -2.62 15.56
CA LEU A 152 6.64 -3.88 15.85
C LEU A 152 7.40 -5.11 15.29
N GLY A 153 8.46 -4.94 14.50
CA GLY A 153 9.24 -6.02 13.91
C GLY A 153 8.68 -6.57 12.58
N VAL A 154 7.75 -5.85 11.94
CA VAL A 154 7.27 -6.21 10.61
C VAL A 154 8.36 -5.97 9.56
N ASN A 155 8.47 -6.86 8.57
CA ASN A 155 9.45 -6.72 7.50
C ASN A 155 9.03 -5.61 6.51
N VAL A 156 9.41 -4.40 6.83
CA VAL A 156 9.18 -3.21 6.01
C VAL A 156 10.50 -2.74 5.40
N GLN A 157 10.51 -2.46 4.11
CA GLN A 157 11.66 -1.91 3.40
C GLN A 157 11.24 -0.70 2.57
N VAL A 158 12.13 0.28 2.46
CA VAL A 158 11.95 1.44 1.60
C VAL A 158 12.69 1.22 0.28
N PHE A 159 12.08 1.62 -0.82
CA PHE A 159 12.65 1.64 -2.15
C PHE A 159 12.54 3.05 -2.73
N HIS A 160 13.69 3.68 -2.94
CA HIS A 160 13.75 5.00 -3.55
C HIS A 160 13.68 4.89 -5.07
N ASN A 161 12.63 5.46 -5.64
CA ASN A 161 12.38 5.52 -7.07
C ASN A 161 12.80 6.89 -7.62
N ASN A 162 13.83 6.91 -8.44
CA ASN A 162 14.34 8.12 -9.11
C ASN A 162 13.66 8.35 -10.47
N PHE A 163 12.66 7.54 -10.84
CA PHE A 163 11.95 7.59 -12.12
C PHE A 163 12.86 7.38 -13.35
N ASP A 164 13.92 6.59 -13.19
CA ASP A 164 14.91 6.24 -14.20
C ASP A 164 14.93 4.73 -14.50
N LEU A 165 15.67 4.33 -15.53
CA LEU A 165 15.82 2.94 -15.90
C LEU A 165 16.51 2.12 -14.81
N ASP A 166 17.46 2.72 -14.09
CA ASP A 166 18.17 2.06 -12.99
C ASP A 166 17.19 1.67 -11.86
N SER A 167 16.25 2.54 -11.52
CA SER A 167 15.19 2.22 -10.55
C SER A 167 14.34 1.03 -10.99
N VAL A 168 14.01 0.92 -12.28
CA VAL A 168 13.29 -0.24 -12.83
C VAL A 168 14.11 -1.51 -12.67
N ILE A 169 15.40 -1.47 -13.03
CA ILE A 169 16.29 -2.64 -12.93
C ILE A 169 16.45 -3.07 -11.46
N ARG A 170 16.71 -2.13 -10.54
CA ARG A 170 16.83 -2.41 -9.11
C ARG A 170 15.54 -2.99 -8.53
N PHE A 171 14.38 -2.49 -8.95
CA PHE A 171 13.09 -3.00 -8.52
C PHE A 171 12.89 -4.44 -9.00
N LYS A 172 13.11 -4.75 -10.28
CA LYS A 172 13.05 -6.12 -10.82
C LYS A 172 13.97 -7.08 -10.05
N THR A 173 15.24 -6.70 -9.87
CA THR A 173 16.20 -7.50 -9.10
C THR A 173 15.73 -7.77 -7.67
N LYS A 174 15.04 -6.80 -7.03
CA LYS A 174 14.49 -6.96 -5.70
C LYS A 174 13.31 -7.92 -5.68
N ILE A 175 12.46 -7.89 -6.70
CA ILE A 175 11.34 -8.82 -6.88
C ILE A 175 11.83 -10.25 -7.12
N ASP A 176 12.84 -10.43 -7.96
CA ASP A 176 13.38 -11.75 -8.29
C ASP A 176 14.04 -12.43 -7.07
N LYS A 177 14.55 -11.63 -6.13
CA LYS A 177 15.11 -12.11 -4.85
C LYS A 177 14.08 -12.29 -3.74
N PHE A 178 12.86 -11.87 -3.96
CA PHE A 178 11.75 -12.03 -3.03
C PHE A 178 11.22 -13.44 -3.06
#